data_6ef77b0862ee614335cc519a7166f002
#
_entry.id   6ef77b0862ee614335cc519a7166f002
#
_cell.length_a   1.000
_cell.length_b   1.000
_cell.length_c   1.000
_cell.angle_alpha   90.00
_cell.angle_beta   90.00
_cell.angle_gamma   90.00
#
_symmetry.space_group_name_H-M   'P 1'
#
loop_
_entity.id
_entity.type
_entity.pdbx_description
1 polymer ?
#
loop_
_entity_poly.entity_id
_entity_poly.type
_entity_poly.pdbx_seq_one_letter_code
_entity_poly.pdbx_strand_id
1 'polypeptide(L)'
;MPAAFALAVTSGLRDDLVHLSARDPSAALVRYEDFKCTYKDTKRTCTEEGMMFIPLILEAIGGGWGPEAHKALAALAKASSTGESADTCAVQTQQRVSLVLHRESARAVVRRLSHGPTAPPNAAMSMSATLAAAIA
;
A
#
# COMPACT_ATOMS: atom_id res chain seq x y z
N MET A 1 -18.10 18.48 5.48
CA MET A 1 -18.05 17.30 6.36
C MET A 1 -16.58 16.91 6.52
N PRO A 2 -16.07 16.76 7.74
CA PRO A 2 -14.69 16.34 7.97
C PRO A 2 -14.47 14.91 7.46
N ALA A 3 -13.22 14.59 7.08
CA ALA A 3 -12.86 13.27 6.61
C ALA A 3 -11.74 12.67 7.48
N ALA A 4 -11.91 11.39 7.83
CA ALA A 4 -10.90 10.58 8.49
C ALA A 4 -10.22 9.66 7.47
N PHE A 5 -8.91 9.74 7.36
CA PHE A 5 -8.13 8.94 6.42
C PHE A 5 -7.41 7.80 7.14
N ALA A 6 -7.46 6.60 6.58
CA ALA A 6 -6.65 5.48 7.03
C ALA A 6 -5.70 5.04 5.92
N LEU A 7 -4.44 5.46 5.99
CA LEU A 7 -3.41 5.02 5.07
C LEU A 7 -2.93 3.62 5.44
N ALA A 8 -2.88 2.72 4.49
CA ALA A 8 -2.31 1.39 4.67
C ALA A 8 -1.68 0.86 3.38
N VAL A 9 -0.72 -0.03 3.54
CA VAL A 9 -0.03 -0.71 2.46
C VAL A 9 -0.31 -2.20 2.56
N THR A 10 -0.70 -2.83 1.46
CA THR A 10 -0.91 -4.26 1.36
C THR A 10 -0.03 -4.86 0.27
N SER A 11 0.05 -6.18 0.19
CA SER A 11 0.74 -6.87 -0.89
C SER A 11 -0.12 -8.00 -1.45
N GLY A 12 -0.20 -8.08 -2.77
CA GLY A 12 -0.84 -9.18 -3.49
C GLY A 12 -0.09 -10.51 -3.36
N LEU A 13 1.14 -10.50 -2.85
CA LEU A 13 1.95 -11.70 -2.61
C LEU A 13 1.68 -12.36 -1.24
N ARG A 14 0.73 -11.87 -0.46
CA ARG A 14 0.30 -12.55 0.76
C ARG A 14 -0.29 -13.91 0.41
N ASP A 15 0.00 -14.92 1.23
CA ASP A 15 -0.43 -16.31 1.00
C ASP A 15 -1.95 -16.44 0.79
N ASP A 16 -2.73 -15.66 1.54
CA ASP A 16 -4.20 -15.63 1.46
C ASP A 16 -4.74 -14.86 0.25
N LEU A 17 -3.92 -14.11 -0.46
CA LEU A 17 -4.31 -13.24 -1.56
C LEU A 17 -3.66 -13.58 -2.91
N VAL A 18 -2.56 -14.35 -2.92
CA VAL A 18 -1.75 -14.59 -4.11
C VAL A 18 -2.56 -15.17 -5.27
N HIS A 19 -3.43 -16.15 -5.01
CA HIS A 19 -4.27 -16.75 -6.04
C HIS A 19 -5.34 -15.81 -6.58
N LEU A 20 -5.84 -14.92 -5.73
CA LEU A 20 -6.82 -13.92 -6.11
C LEU A 20 -6.16 -12.82 -6.93
N SER A 21 -5.02 -12.32 -6.48
CA SER A 21 -4.24 -11.28 -7.15
C SER A 21 -3.66 -11.73 -8.50
N ALA A 22 -3.40 -13.02 -8.67
CA ALA A 22 -2.98 -13.58 -9.97
C ALA A 22 -4.08 -13.50 -11.05
N ARG A 23 -5.36 -13.44 -10.64
CA ARG A 23 -6.51 -13.29 -11.55
C ARG A 23 -6.95 -11.85 -11.71
N ASP A 24 -6.91 -11.11 -10.63
CA ASP A 24 -7.29 -9.69 -10.57
C ASP A 24 -6.29 -8.92 -9.70
N PRO A 25 -5.41 -8.11 -10.31
CA PRO A 25 -4.41 -7.33 -9.57
C PRO A 25 -5.01 -6.35 -8.56
N SER A 26 -6.26 -5.92 -8.76
CA SER A 26 -6.95 -5.00 -7.84
C SER A 26 -7.58 -5.70 -6.62
N ALA A 27 -7.74 -7.01 -6.68
CA ALA A 27 -8.50 -7.76 -5.68
C ALA A 27 -7.92 -7.64 -4.25
N ALA A 28 -6.58 -7.60 -4.11
CA ALA A 28 -5.94 -7.41 -2.82
C ALA A 28 -6.26 -6.02 -2.23
N LEU A 29 -6.30 -5.00 -3.06
CA LEU A 29 -6.61 -3.63 -2.67
C LEU A 29 -8.05 -3.49 -2.20
N VAL A 30 -9.00 -3.98 -3.02
CA VAL A 30 -10.44 -3.95 -2.70
C VAL A 30 -10.72 -4.71 -1.40
N ARG A 31 -10.20 -5.94 -1.27
CA ARG A 31 -10.39 -6.73 -0.05
C ARG A 31 -9.83 -6.04 1.19
N TYR A 32 -8.72 -5.34 1.06
CA TYR A 32 -8.14 -4.63 2.19
C TYR A 32 -8.90 -3.34 2.53
N GLU A 33 -9.48 -2.66 1.54
CA GLU A 33 -10.41 -1.54 1.76
C GLU A 33 -11.64 -2.00 2.55
N ASP A 34 -12.27 -3.10 2.14
CA ASP A 34 -13.40 -3.70 2.85
C ASP A 34 -13.04 -4.08 4.28
N PHE A 35 -11.89 -4.71 4.47
CA PHE A 35 -11.39 -5.01 5.81
C PHE A 35 -11.25 -3.74 6.67
N LYS A 36 -10.68 -2.67 6.14
CA LYS A 36 -10.53 -1.41 6.88
C LYS A 36 -11.86 -0.75 7.21
N CYS A 37 -12.85 -0.86 6.34
CA CYS A 37 -14.18 -0.33 6.59
C CYS A 37 -14.92 -1.09 7.70
N THR A 38 -14.74 -2.41 7.75
CA THR A 38 -15.45 -3.30 8.71
C THR A 38 -14.70 -3.50 10.01
N TYR A 39 -13.36 -3.33 10.01
CA TYR A 39 -12.55 -3.56 11.19
C TYR A 39 -12.97 -2.65 12.35
N LYS A 40 -13.38 -3.26 13.47
CA LYS A 40 -13.89 -2.55 14.66
C LYS A 40 -14.99 -1.53 14.34
N ASP A 41 -15.81 -1.81 13.35
CA ASP A 41 -16.89 -0.91 12.90
C ASP A 41 -16.41 0.51 12.54
N THR A 42 -15.16 0.67 12.10
CA THR A 42 -14.53 1.98 11.90
C THR A 42 -15.36 2.91 11.03
N LYS A 43 -15.89 2.41 9.91
CA LYS A 43 -16.71 3.24 9.00
C LYS A 43 -17.99 3.72 9.69
N ARG A 44 -18.66 2.84 10.44
CA ARG A 44 -19.89 3.17 11.17
C ARG A 44 -19.60 4.21 12.25
N THR A 45 -18.58 3.98 13.08
CA THR A 45 -18.18 4.91 14.15
C THR A 45 -17.85 6.31 13.60
N CYS A 46 -17.07 6.40 12.51
CA CYS A 46 -16.81 7.68 11.86
C CYS A 46 -18.11 8.37 11.38
N THR A 47 -19.03 7.60 10.81
CA THR A 47 -20.32 8.15 10.34
C THR A 47 -21.17 8.67 11.50
N GLU A 48 -21.23 7.95 12.62
CA GLU A 48 -21.93 8.37 13.83
C GLU A 48 -21.35 9.66 14.42
N GLU A 49 -20.05 9.86 14.27
CA GLU A 49 -19.34 11.09 14.67
C GLU A 49 -19.40 12.22 13.60
N GLY A 50 -20.16 12.03 12.53
CA GLY A 50 -20.32 13.03 11.46
C GLY A 50 -19.08 13.18 10.56
N MET A 51 -18.22 12.16 10.51
CA MET A 51 -17.02 12.11 9.66
C MET A 51 -17.20 11.12 8.51
N MET A 52 -16.60 11.43 7.36
CA MET A 52 -16.46 10.47 6.26
C MET A 52 -15.19 9.66 6.42
N PHE A 53 -15.28 8.33 6.48
CA PHE A 53 -14.12 7.46 6.52
C PHE A 53 -13.64 7.12 5.10
N ILE A 54 -12.36 7.35 4.81
CA ILE A 54 -11.74 7.09 3.51
C ILE A 54 -10.50 6.21 3.69
N PRO A 55 -10.56 4.92 3.32
CA PRO A 55 -9.39 4.06 3.33
C PRO A 55 -8.49 4.37 2.12
N LEU A 56 -7.24 4.72 2.37
CA LEU A 56 -6.21 4.96 1.35
C LEU A 56 -5.30 3.74 1.30
N ILE A 57 -5.63 2.77 0.46
CA ILE A 57 -4.89 1.52 0.34
C ILE A 57 -3.96 1.56 -0.87
N LEU A 58 -2.70 1.17 -0.65
CA LEU A 58 -1.65 1.10 -1.66
C LEU A 58 -1.07 -0.31 -1.71
N GLU A 59 -0.68 -0.75 -2.90
CA GLU A 59 0.02 -2.01 -3.11
C GLU A 59 1.54 -1.79 -3.05
N ALA A 60 2.24 -2.64 -2.27
CA ALA A 60 3.65 -2.45 -1.92
C ALA A 60 4.63 -2.63 -3.09
N ILE A 61 4.32 -3.52 -4.03
CA ILE A 61 5.25 -3.98 -5.08
C ILE A 61 4.92 -3.35 -6.42
N GLY A 62 3.66 -3.43 -6.86
CA GLY A 62 3.22 -2.88 -8.14
C GLY A 62 2.85 -1.41 -8.09
N GLY A 63 2.79 -0.80 -6.90
CA GLY A 63 2.40 0.60 -6.74
C GLY A 63 0.93 0.87 -7.07
N GLY A 64 0.08 -0.17 -7.04
CA GLY A 64 -1.34 -0.03 -7.27
C GLY A 64 -2.03 0.77 -6.17
N TRP A 65 -3.15 1.39 -6.52
CA TRP A 65 -3.96 2.20 -5.63
C TRP A 65 -5.36 1.62 -5.51
N GLY A 66 -5.90 1.60 -4.31
CA GLY A 66 -7.28 1.19 -4.09
C GLY A 66 -8.29 2.18 -4.70
N PRO A 67 -9.52 1.72 -5.01
CA PRO A 67 -10.55 2.55 -5.61
C PRO A 67 -10.85 3.84 -4.84
N GLU A 68 -10.93 3.77 -3.51
CA GLU A 68 -11.19 4.95 -2.67
C GLU A 68 -9.99 5.90 -2.63
N ALA A 69 -8.76 5.36 -2.68
CA ALA A 69 -7.56 6.17 -2.77
C ALA A 69 -7.49 6.94 -4.11
N HIS A 70 -7.88 6.30 -5.23
CA HIS A 70 -8.00 6.99 -6.53
C HIS A 70 -9.02 8.13 -6.50
N LYS A 71 -10.20 7.90 -5.92
CA LYS A 71 -11.25 8.94 -5.79
C LYS A 71 -10.79 10.12 -4.94
N ALA A 72 -10.17 9.83 -3.79
CA ALA A 72 -9.65 10.86 -2.90
C ALA A 72 -8.56 11.70 -3.57
N LEU A 73 -7.65 11.05 -4.29
CA LEU A 73 -6.57 11.73 -5.00
C LEU A 73 -7.11 12.61 -6.13
N ALA A 74 -8.07 12.12 -6.91
CA ALA A 74 -8.72 12.91 -7.96
C ALA A 74 -9.43 14.14 -7.40
N ALA A 75 -10.12 13.99 -6.25
CA ALA A 75 -10.78 15.11 -5.57
C ALA A 75 -9.77 16.14 -5.05
N LEU A 76 -8.65 15.70 -4.47
CA LEU A 76 -7.57 16.58 -4.02
C LEU A 76 -6.91 17.31 -5.19
N ALA A 77 -6.62 16.60 -6.28
CA ALA A 77 -6.03 17.20 -7.47
C ALA A 77 -6.94 18.28 -8.06
N LYS A 78 -8.25 18.00 -8.14
CA LYS A 78 -9.25 18.99 -8.59
C LYS A 78 -9.30 20.22 -7.68
N ALA A 79 -9.19 20.04 -6.37
CA ALA A 79 -9.19 21.16 -5.42
C ALA A 79 -7.89 21.97 -5.44
N SER A 80 -6.76 21.36 -5.83
CA SER A 80 -5.42 21.97 -5.83
C SER A 80 -5.04 22.57 -7.18
N SER A 81 -5.76 22.26 -8.27
CA SER A 81 -5.42 22.72 -9.62
C SER A 81 -5.65 24.21 -9.77
N THR A 82 -4.56 24.97 -9.78
CA THR A 82 -4.53 26.39 -10.09
C THR A 82 -3.81 26.56 -11.44
N GLY A 83 -4.53 26.39 -12.56
CA GLY A 83 -3.99 26.64 -13.90
C GLY A 83 -3.48 25.41 -14.66
N GLU A 84 -3.24 24.28 -14.03
CA GLU A 84 -2.98 22.99 -14.71
C GLU A 84 -4.26 22.16 -14.76
N SER A 85 -4.29 21.20 -15.71
CA SER A 85 -5.38 20.22 -15.74
C SER A 85 -5.39 19.40 -14.45
N ALA A 86 -6.57 19.23 -13.84
CA ALA A 86 -6.74 18.39 -12.65
C ALA A 86 -6.23 16.95 -12.86
N ASP A 87 -6.37 16.43 -14.09
CA ASP A 87 -5.87 15.10 -14.45
C ASP A 87 -4.34 15.03 -14.42
N THR A 88 -3.66 16.06 -14.93
CA THR A 88 -2.19 16.15 -14.88
C THR A 88 -1.71 16.19 -13.43
N CYS A 89 -2.34 16.98 -12.58
CA CYS A 89 -2.00 17.08 -11.17
C CYS A 89 -2.24 15.75 -10.43
N ALA A 90 -3.33 15.04 -10.74
CA ALA A 90 -3.63 13.72 -10.17
C ALA A 90 -2.56 12.70 -10.54
N VAL A 91 -2.18 12.61 -11.83
CA VAL A 91 -1.15 11.70 -12.33
C VAL A 91 0.20 12.00 -11.70
N GLN A 92 0.61 13.25 -11.65
CA GLN A 92 1.89 13.64 -11.02
C GLN A 92 1.93 13.29 -9.53
N THR A 93 0.84 13.53 -8.80
CA THR A 93 0.75 13.20 -7.37
C THR A 93 0.81 11.69 -7.17
N GLN A 94 0.10 10.92 -7.98
CA GLN A 94 0.13 9.46 -7.94
C GLN A 94 1.55 8.93 -8.20
N GLN A 95 2.24 9.44 -9.22
CA GLN A 95 3.62 9.06 -9.53
C GLN A 95 4.58 9.37 -8.39
N ARG A 96 4.49 10.56 -7.78
CA ARG A 96 5.33 10.94 -6.63
C ARG A 96 5.12 10.02 -5.43
N VAL A 97 3.87 9.73 -5.08
CA VAL A 97 3.57 8.85 -3.94
C VAL A 97 4.02 7.42 -4.23
N SER A 98 3.79 6.90 -5.44
CA SER A 98 4.26 5.57 -5.84
C SER A 98 5.78 5.47 -5.77
N LEU A 99 6.51 6.49 -6.23
CA LEU A 99 7.97 6.53 -6.14
C LEU A 99 8.46 6.51 -4.68
N VAL A 100 7.85 7.30 -3.80
CA VAL A 100 8.17 7.30 -2.37
C VAL A 100 7.90 5.93 -1.75
N LEU A 101 6.76 5.31 -2.07
CA LEU A 101 6.39 3.98 -1.60
C LEU A 101 7.44 2.93 -2.00
N HIS A 102 7.84 2.88 -3.26
CA HIS A 102 8.86 1.94 -3.74
C HIS A 102 10.21 2.17 -3.05
N ARG A 103 10.61 3.42 -2.90
CA ARG A 103 11.86 3.77 -2.21
C ARG A 103 11.85 3.33 -0.75
N GLU A 104 10.77 3.57 -0.02
CA GLU A 104 10.69 3.19 1.39
C GLU A 104 10.51 1.67 1.56
N SER A 105 9.83 1.00 0.64
CA SER A 105 9.74 -0.47 0.61
C SER A 105 11.13 -1.09 0.39
N ALA A 106 11.91 -0.59 -0.57
CA ALA A 106 13.28 -1.03 -0.80
C ALA A 106 14.16 -0.79 0.42
N ARG A 107 14.07 0.38 1.05
CA ARG A 107 14.80 0.67 2.30
C ARG A 107 14.42 -0.27 3.44
N ALA A 108 13.14 -0.62 3.57
CA ALA A 108 12.68 -1.56 4.60
C ALA A 108 13.27 -2.96 4.38
N VAL A 109 13.37 -3.41 3.13
CA VAL A 109 14.03 -4.68 2.78
C VAL A 109 15.52 -4.63 3.13
N VAL A 110 16.23 -3.58 2.72
CA VAL A 110 17.66 -3.43 3.01
C VAL A 110 17.93 -3.41 4.52
N ARG A 111 17.12 -2.69 5.29
CA ARG A 111 17.24 -2.68 6.75
C ARG A 111 17.06 -4.06 7.36
N ARG A 112 16.11 -4.86 6.89
CA ARG A 112 15.90 -6.24 7.37
C ARG A 112 17.08 -7.15 7.02
N LEU A 113 17.67 -6.98 5.85
CA LEU A 113 18.86 -7.73 5.44
C LEU A 113 20.08 -7.33 6.28
N SER A 114 20.24 -6.05 6.59
CA SER A 114 21.36 -5.51 7.38
C SER A 114 21.26 -5.87 8.89
N HIS A 115 20.05 -6.05 9.40
CA HIS A 115 19.77 -6.44 10.78
C HIS A 115 19.29 -7.88 10.83
N GLY A 116 19.96 -8.78 10.09
CA GLY A 116 19.56 -10.18 9.95
C GLY A 116 18.94 -10.74 11.24
N PRO A 117 17.97 -11.65 11.17
CA PRO A 117 17.38 -12.20 12.38
C PRO A 117 18.54 -12.62 13.27
N THR A 118 18.51 -12.28 14.53
CA THR A 118 19.27 -12.96 15.58
C THR A 118 18.75 -14.40 15.58
N ALA A 119 19.14 -15.14 14.54
CA ALA A 119 18.84 -16.54 14.40
C ALA A 119 19.48 -17.24 15.58
N PRO A 120 18.81 -18.20 16.21
CA PRO A 120 19.47 -19.10 17.15
C PRO A 120 20.70 -19.66 16.42
N PRO A 121 21.84 -19.87 17.12
CA PRO A 121 23.16 -20.11 16.52
C PRO A 121 23.23 -21.28 15.51
N ASN A 122 22.18 -22.05 15.34
CA ASN A 122 22.12 -23.21 14.46
C ASN A 122 21.35 -22.99 13.13
N ALA A 123 20.79 -21.80 12.86
CA ALA A 123 20.04 -21.52 11.63
C ALA A 123 20.78 -20.63 10.61
N ALA A 124 21.98 -20.15 10.94
CA ALA A 124 22.69 -19.12 10.15
C ALA A 124 23.36 -19.63 8.86
N MET A 125 23.32 -20.92 8.55
CA MET A 125 24.08 -21.47 7.40
C MET A 125 23.29 -21.60 6.09
N SER A 126 21.98 -21.34 6.07
CA SER A 126 21.16 -21.74 4.89
C SER A 126 20.89 -20.64 3.87
N MET A 127 20.80 -19.36 4.25
CA MET A 127 20.33 -18.33 3.31
C MET A 127 21.41 -17.59 2.53
N SER A 128 22.62 -17.45 3.08
CA SER A 128 23.71 -16.77 2.37
C SER A 128 24.28 -17.60 1.21
N ALA A 129 24.29 -18.93 1.35
CA ALA A 129 24.77 -19.84 0.32
C ALA A 129 23.84 -19.92 -0.90
N THR A 130 22.53 -19.80 -0.69
CA THR A 130 21.53 -19.89 -1.75
C THR A 130 21.51 -18.61 -2.62
N LEU A 131 21.76 -17.44 -2.03
CA LEU A 131 21.79 -16.19 -2.77
C LEU A 131 23.09 -16.05 -3.60
N ALA A 132 24.22 -16.53 -3.09
CA ALA A 132 25.47 -16.53 -3.83
C ALA A 132 25.46 -17.49 -5.03
N ALA A 133 24.74 -18.62 -4.94
CA ALA A 133 24.58 -19.56 -6.04
C ALA A 133 23.61 -19.09 -7.15
N ALA A 134 22.73 -18.11 -6.87
CA ALA A 134 21.80 -17.56 -7.85
C ALA A 134 22.38 -16.38 -8.67
N ILE A 135 23.58 -15.89 -8.31
CA ILE A 135 24.24 -14.73 -8.96
C ILE A 135 25.51 -15.19 -9.74
N ALA A 136 25.94 -16.44 -9.56
CA ALA A 136 27.03 -17.04 -10.30
C ALA A 136 26.54 -17.81 -11.52
#